data_b8148fd0b534636144b1ac8608d20771
#
_entry.id   b8148fd0b534636144b1ac8608d20771
#
_cell.length_a   1.000
_cell.length_b   1.000
_cell.length_c   1.000
_cell.angle_alpha   90.00
_cell.angle_beta   90.00
_cell.angle_gamma   90.00
#
_symmetry.space_group_name_H-M   'P 1'
#
loop_
_entity.id
_entity.type
_entity.pdbx_description
1 polymer ?
#
loop_
_entity_poly.entity_id
_entity_poly.type
_entity_poly.pdbx_seq_one_letter_code
_entity_poly.pdbx_strand_id
1 'polypeptide(L)'
;MKQILIVYVQDEPGVLNRVSSMIRKRNYNIDSLVAGETENTGITRMTIVLNEPDRTKQTVIVNNLKRLIDVYDVVDATDIDCHLREYALLKIAISDIDSEEIKALLNSDHSRILDEDDDVMIVELSGDESTVEKTIALFEKYDIIELMRSGKMAMVSGNDEKHQPELVKSDPSWNTQRLSEAF
;
A
#
# COMPACT_ATOMS: atom_id res chain seq x y z
N MET A 1 5.50 9.50 13.52
CA MET A 1 5.10 8.09 13.36
C MET A 1 4.12 8.02 12.20
N LYS A 2 4.27 7.10 11.27
CA LYS A 2 3.36 6.98 10.13
C LYS A 2 2.07 6.28 10.58
N GLN A 3 0.92 6.74 10.11
CA GLN A 3 -0.35 6.05 10.28
C GLN A 3 -0.57 5.08 9.11
N ILE A 4 -1.02 3.87 9.40
CA ILE A 4 -1.30 2.83 8.41
C ILE A 4 -2.78 2.49 8.48
N LEU A 5 -3.48 2.73 7.38
CA LEU A 5 -4.91 2.48 7.27
C LEU A 5 -5.19 1.40 6.23
N ILE A 6 -6.04 0.46 6.58
CA ILE A 6 -6.64 -0.48 5.65
C ILE A 6 -8.09 -0.04 5.46
N VAL A 7 -8.45 0.30 4.22
CA VAL A 7 -9.76 0.87 3.89
C VAL A 7 -10.44 -0.03 2.88
N TYR A 8 -11.63 -0.49 3.19
CA TYR A 8 -12.48 -1.26 2.29
C TYR A 8 -13.52 -0.35 1.69
N VAL A 9 -13.57 -0.32 0.37
CA VAL A 9 -14.42 0.62 -0.37
C VAL A 9 -15.17 -0.10 -1.48
N GLN A 10 -16.25 0.52 -1.93
CA GLN A 10 -16.97 0.10 -3.12
C GLN A 10 -16.05 0.21 -4.35
N ASP A 11 -16.07 -0.80 -5.21
CA ASP A 11 -15.31 -0.79 -6.47
C ASP A 11 -16.08 -0.05 -7.55
N GLU A 12 -16.10 1.29 -7.45
CA GLU A 12 -16.83 2.18 -8.33
C GLU A 12 -15.99 3.36 -8.78
N PRO A 13 -16.20 3.88 -9.99
CA PRO A 13 -15.51 5.06 -10.48
C PRO A 13 -15.65 6.26 -9.54
N GLY A 14 -14.52 6.91 -9.24
CA GLY A 14 -14.47 8.11 -8.40
C GLY A 14 -14.31 7.88 -6.91
N VAL A 15 -14.38 6.65 -6.41
CA VAL A 15 -14.18 6.34 -4.98
C VAL A 15 -12.79 6.76 -4.51
N LEU A 16 -11.75 6.40 -5.25
CA LEU A 16 -10.37 6.83 -4.96
C LEU A 16 -10.25 8.36 -4.88
N ASN A 17 -10.94 9.08 -5.78
CA ASN A 17 -10.94 10.54 -5.76
C ASN A 17 -11.64 11.11 -4.51
N ARG A 18 -12.74 10.49 -4.06
CA ARG A 18 -13.41 10.89 -2.81
C ARG A 18 -12.56 10.67 -1.59
N VAL A 19 -11.93 9.51 -1.48
CA VAL A 19 -10.99 9.16 -0.39
C VAL A 19 -9.81 10.14 -0.37
N SER A 20 -9.11 10.31 -1.49
CA SER A 20 -7.94 11.20 -1.57
C SER A 20 -8.32 12.68 -1.35
N SER A 21 -9.48 13.11 -1.85
CA SER A 21 -9.99 14.46 -1.64
C SER A 21 -10.33 14.73 -0.16
N MET A 22 -10.87 13.75 0.56
CA MET A 22 -11.13 13.88 1.99
C MET A 22 -9.81 14.07 2.76
N ILE A 23 -8.80 13.26 2.48
CA ILE A 23 -7.47 13.35 3.08
C ILE A 23 -6.82 14.70 2.77
N ARG A 24 -6.84 15.13 1.49
CA ARG A 24 -6.31 16.42 1.03
C ARG A 24 -7.00 17.61 1.69
N LYS A 25 -8.33 17.62 1.81
CA LYS A 25 -9.09 18.71 2.45
C LYS A 25 -8.70 18.94 3.90
N ARG A 26 -8.13 17.94 4.56
CA ARG A 26 -7.62 18.00 5.93
C ARG A 26 -6.12 18.29 6.00
N ASN A 27 -5.49 18.53 4.84
CA ASN A 27 -4.07 18.84 4.72
C ASN A 27 -3.14 17.72 5.22
N TYR A 28 -3.57 16.45 5.04
CA TYR A 28 -2.72 15.30 5.29
C TYR A 28 -2.00 14.86 4.03
N ASN A 29 -0.74 14.45 4.17
CA ASN A 29 0.04 13.89 3.07
C ASN A 29 -0.10 12.37 3.02
N ILE A 30 -0.32 11.85 1.82
CA ILE A 30 -0.30 10.41 1.53
C ILE A 30 1.13 10.04 1.13
N ASP A 31 1.82 9.25 1.96
CA ASP A 31 3.15 8.74 1.67
C ASP A 31 3.09 7.59 0.66
N SER A 32 2.13 6.69 0.81
CA SER A 32 1.86 5.64 -0.16
C SER A 32 0.38 5.23 -0.16
N LEU A 33 -0.07 4.75 -1.31
CA LEU A 33 -1.41 4.22 -1.51
C LEU A 33 -1.34 3.01 -2.44
N VAL A 34 -1.83 1.88 -1.97
CA VAL A 34 -1.98 0.65 -2.75
C VAL A 34 -3.44 0.28 -2.75
N ALA A 35 -3.98 -0.04 -3.91
CA ALA A 35 -5.37 -0.45 -4.08
C ALA A 35 -5.44 -1.72 -4.94
N GLY A 36 -6.34 -2.61 -4.60
CA GLY A 36 -6.57 -3.85 -5.33
C GLY A 36 -7.93 -4.45 -4.99
N GLU A 37 -8.42 -5.30 -5.87
CA GLU A 37 -9.63 -6.09 -5.63
C GLU A 37 -9.46 -6.99 -4.42
N THR A 38 -10.59 -7.34 -3.78
CA THR A 38 -10.63 -8.34 -2.72
C THR A 38 -11.25 -9.65 -3.24
N GLU A 39 -11.28 -10.67 -2.39
CA GLU A 39 -12.01 -11.91 -2.63
C GLU A 39 -13.54 -11.68 -2.75
N ASN A 40 -14.04 -10.52 -2.33
CA ASN A 40 -15.44 -10.12 -2.45
C ASN A 40 -15.62 -9.21 -3.67
N THR A 41 -16.35 -9.69 -4.66
CA THR A 41 -16.63 -8.91 -5.89
C THR A 41 -17.28 -7.56 -5.55
N GLY A 42 -16.80 -6.49 -6.19
CA GLY A 42 -17.28 -5.13 -5.99
C GLY A 42 -16.70 -4.42 -4.78
N ILE A 43 -15.70 -5.01 -4.13
CA ILE A 43 -14.98 -4.39 -3.01
C ILE A 43 -13.51 -4.24 -3.35
N THR A 44 -13.02 -3.01 -3.32
CA THR A 44 -11.60 -2.67 -3.39
C THR A 44 -11.03 -2.45 -1.99
N ARG A 45 -9.86 -3.01 -1.74
CA ARG A 45 -9.08 -2.81 -0.52
C ARG A 45 -7.93 -1.87 -0.79
N MET A 46 -7.80 -0.84 0.04
CA MET A 46 -6.71 0.13 -0.04
C MET A 46 -5.85 0.03 1.21
N THR A 47 -4.53 0.06 1.06
CA THR A 47 -3.60 0.37 2.14
C THR A 47 -3.12 1.81 1.94
N ILE A 48 -3.37 2.68 2.90
CA ILE A 48 -3.00 4.10 2.86
C ILE A 48 -2.03 4.38 3.99
N VAL A 49 -0.87 4.91 3.66
CA VAL A 49 0.13 5.35 4.65
C VAL A 49 0.16 6.87 4.66
N LEU A 50 -0.06 7.43 5.86
CA LEU A 50 -0.08 8.87 6.08
C LEU A 50 1.07 9.29 6.99
N ASN A 51 1.66 10.44 6.72
CA ASN A 51 2.65 11.04 7.62
C ASN A 51 1.96 11.94 8.64
N GLU A 52 1.32 11.33 9.66
CA GLU A 52 0.67 12.06 10.74
C GLU A 52 1.07 11.50 12.11
N PRO A 53 1.88 12.21 12.88
CA PRO A 53 2.34 11.77 14.20
C PRO A 53 1.32 11.99 15.32
N ASP A 54 0.32 12.87 15.14
CA ASP A 54 -0.66 13.24 16.15
C ASP A 54 -1.80 12.22 16.20
N ARG A 55 -1.92 11.51 17.32
CA ARG A 55 -2.94 10.48 17.55
C ARG A 55 -4.37 11.01 17.47
N THR A 56 -4.61 12.23 17.93
CA THR A 56 -5.94 12.84 17.84
C THR A 56 -6.35 13.06 16.40
N LYS A 57 -5.42 13.55 15.57
CA LYS A 57 -5.65 13.72 14.15
C LYS A 57 -5.82 12.37 13.42
N GLN A 58 -5.05 11.35 13.79
CA GLN A 58 -5.21 9.98 13.26
C GLN A 58 -6.64 9.46 13.48
N THR A 59 -7.18 9.63 14.69
CA THR A 59 -8.57 9.26 15.01
C THR A 59 -9.58 10.05 14.17
N VAL A 60 -9.34 11.33 13.97
CA VAL A 60 -10.19 12.18 13.11
C VAL A 60 -10.19 11.70 11.67
N ILE A 61 -9.03 11.28 11.13
CA ILE A 61 -8.93 10.74 9.76
C ILE A 61 -9.80 9.49 9.63
N VAL A 62 -9.64 8.51 10.54
CA VAL A 62 -10.43 7.27 10.55
C VAL A 62 -11.92 7.57 10.55
N ASN A 63 -12.38 8.45 11.47
CA ASN A 63 -13.78 8.80 11.58
C ASN A 63 -14.34 9.52 10.35
N ASN A 64 -13.51 10.33 9.66
CA ASN A 64 -13.92 10.98 8.43
C ASN A 64 -13.99 10.01 7.24
N LEU A 65 -13.07 9.03 7.17
CA LEU A 65 -13.12 7.98 6.15
C LEU A 65 -14.38 7.12 6.33
N LYS A 66 -14.70 6.71 7.56
CA LYS A 66 -15.91 5.92 7.87
C LYS A 66 -17.22 6.64 7.53
N ARG A 67 -17.22 7.97 7.35
CA ARG A 67 -18.39 8.75 6.94
C ARG A 67 -18.59 8.84 5.44
N LEU A 68 -17.62 8.40 4.63
CA LEU A 68 -17.78 8.37 3.19
C LEU A 68 -18.75 7.23 2.84
N ILE A 69 -19.69 7.53 1.96
CA ILE A 69 -20.75 6.59 1.57
C ILE A 69 -20.22 5.32 0.92
N ASP A 70 -19.10 5.44 0.21
CA ASP A 70 -18.48 4.34 -0.51
C ASP A 70 -17.49 3.53 0.36
N VAL A 71 -17.33 3.88 1.64
CA VAL A 71 -16.41 3.19 2.56
C VAL A 71 -17.19 2.21 3.42
N TYR A 72 -16.88 0.93 3.26
CA TYR A 72 -17.45 -0.15 4.06
C TYR A 72 -16.86 -0.18 5.46
N ASP A 73 -15.52 -0.18 5.55
CA ASP A 73 -14.82 -0.19 6.82
C ASP A 73 -13.43 0.43 6.71
N VAL A 74 -12.90 0.84 7.87
CA VAL A 74 -11.54 1.37 8.06
C VAL A 74 -10.91 0.71 9.27
N VAL A 75 -9.81 0.00 9.05
CA VAL A 75 -8.96 -0.57 10.09
C VAL A 75 -7.73 0.32 10.25
N ASP A 76 -7.51 0.87 11.44
CA ASP A 76 -6.25 1.54 11.78
C ASP A 76 -5.23 0.49 12.24
N ALA A 77 -4.32 0.13 11.33
CA ALA A 77 -3.30 -0.90 11.55
C ALA A 77 -2.00 -0.33 12.14
N THR A 78 -1.99 0.92 12.61
CA THR A 78 -0.79 1.61 13.10
C THR A 78 -0.16 0.91 14.30
N ASP A 79 -0.97 0.43 15.23
CA ASP A 79 -0.54 -0.21 16.49
C ASP A 79 -0.98 -1.68 16.58
N ILE A 80 -1.45 -2.26 15.47
CA ILE A 80 -1.86 -3.65 15.39
C ILE A 80 -0.70 -4.47 14.83
N ASP A 81 -0.52 -5.68 15.31
CA ASP A 81 0.42 -6.60 14.69
C ASP A 81 -0.02 -6.93 13.27
N CYS A 82 0.80 -6.53 12.30
CA CYS A 82 0.50 -6.69 10.89
C CYS A 82 1.74 -6.97 10.05
N HIS A 83 1.56 -7.76 9.02
CA HIS A 83 2.57 -7.99 8.01
C HIS A 83 2.56 -6.82 7.01
N LEU A 84 3.66 -6.08 6.97
CA LEU A 84 3.90 -5.05 5.97
C LEU A 84 4.81 -5.63 4.90
N ARG A 85 4.43 -5.48 3.64
CA ARG A 85 5.24 -5.87 2.49
C ARG A 85 5.26 -4.74 1.47
N GLU A 86 6.39 -4.63 0.80
CA GLU A 86 6.62 -3.71 -0.30
C GLU A 86 7.25 -4.48 -1.46
N TYR A 87 6.90 -4.08 -2.66
CA TYR A 87 7.46 -4.57 -3.90
C TYR A 87 8.13 -3.42 -4.63
N ALA A 88 9.30 -3.64 -5.20
CA ALA A 88 9.97 -2.64 -6.01
C ALA A 88 10.55 -3.26 -7.29
N LEU A 89 10.63 -2.44 -8.34
CA LEU A 89 11.37 -2.71 -9.56
C LEU A 89 12.49 -1.69 -9.67
N LEU A 90 13.69 -2.19 -9.88
CA LEU A 90 14.91 -1.40 -10.00
C LEU A 90 15.54 -1.67 -11.37
N LYS A 91 15.72 -0.63 -12.17
CA LYS A 91 16.43 -0.67 -13.45
C LYS A 91 17.78 -0.01 -13.30
N ILE A 92 18.85 -0.73 -13.59
CA ILE A 92 20.23 -0.28 -13.40
C ILE A 92 21.03 -0.42 -14.69
N ALA A 93 21.97 0.51 -14.91
CA ALA A 93 22.95 0.38 -16.00
C ALA A 93 24.06 -0.59 -15.58
N ILE A 94 24.46 -1.49 -16.51
CA ILE A 94 25.47 -2.52 -16.28
C ILE A 94 26.62 -2.48 -17.31
N SER A 95 26.58 -1.57 -18.27
CA SER A 95 27.51 -1.53 -19.42
C SER A 95 29.01 -1.51 -19.05
N ASP A 96 29.35 -1.02 -17.84
CA ASP A 96 30.73 -0.94 -17.35
C ASP A 96 30.96 -1.79 -16.07
N ILE A 97 30.01 -2.67 -15.72
CA ILE A 97 29.99 -3.39 -14.46
C ILE A 97 29.99 -4.88 -14.74
N ASP A 98 30.74 -5.64 -13.94
CA ASP A 98 30.67 -7.10 -13.94
C ASP A 98 29.26 -7.54 -13.44
N SER A 99 28.46 -8.09 -14.31
CA SER A 99 27.12 -8.58 -13.98
C SER A 99 27.14 -9.63 -12.86
N GLU A 100 28.22 -10.35 -12.71
CA GLU A 100 28.41 -11.34 -11.63
C GLU A 100 28.54 -10.66 -10.25
N GLU A 101 29.12 -9.45 -10.16
CA GLU A 101 29.13 -8.67 -8.91
C GLU A 101 27.71 -8.31 -8.48
N ILE A 102 26.88 -7.85 -9.43
CA ILE A 102 25.47 -7.52 -9.17
C ILE A 102 24.69 -8.78 -8.75
N LYS A 103 24.87 -9.88 -9.46
CA LYS A 103 24.22 -11.16 -9.14
C LYS A 103 24.60 -11.64 -7.73
N ALA A 104 25.84 -11.42 -7.29
CA ALA A 104 26.26 -11.74 -5.94
C ALA A 104 25.55 -10.89 -4.85
N LEU A 105 25.25 -9.62 -5.15
CA LEU A 105 24.48 -8.74 -4.26
C LEU A 105 23.01 -9.15 -4.17
N LEU A 106 22.48 -9.75 -5.23
CA LEU A 106 21.09 -10.17 -5.34
C LEU A 106 20.83 -11.61 -4.85
N ASN A 107 21.83 -12.26 -4.31
CA ASN A 107 21.71 -13.66 -3.85
C ASN A 107 20.94 -13.75 -2.53
N SER A 108 19.69 -13.29 -2.52
CA SER A 108 18.76 -13.35 -1.38
C SER A 108 17.37 -13.74 -1.83
N ASP A 109 16.60 -14.34 -0.93
CA ASP A 109 15.19 -14.71 -1.17
C ASP A 109 14.27 -13.48 -1.44
N HIS A 110 14.84 -12.27 -1.34
CA HIS A 110 14.12 -10.99 -1.44
C HIS A 110 14.35 -10.26 -2.77
N SER A 111 15.17 -10.83 -3.65
CA SER A 111 15.53 -10.20 -4.91
C SER A 111 15.63 -11.20 -6.05
N ARG A 112 15.23 -10.79 -7.26
CA ARG A 112 15.31 -11.61 -8.45
C ARG A 112 15.58 -10.74 -9.68
N ILE A 113 16.45 -11.22 -10.58
CA ILE A 113 16.64 -10.62 -11.89
C ILE A 113 15.45 -11.01 -12.77
N LEU A 114 14.77 -10.02 -13.33
CA LEU A 114 13.66 -10.20 -14.26
C LEU A 114 14.11 -10.15 -15.71
N ASP A 115 15.08 -9.26 -15.98
CA ASP A 115 15.58 -9.01 -17.32
C ASP A 115 17.05 -8.59 -17.24
N GLU A 116 17.85 -9.02 -18.22
CA GLU A 116 19.27 -8.68 -18.35
C GLU A 116 19.60 -8.57 -19.84
N ASP A 117 20.10 -7.41 -20.23
CA ASP A 117 20.60 -7.11 -21.57
C ASP A 117 22.06 -6.63 -21.45
N ASP A 118 22.70 -6.32 -22.56
CA ASP A 118 24.14 -5.93 -22.60
C ASP A 118 24.42 -4.68 -21.73
N ASP A 119 23.48 -3.74 -21.66
CA ASP A 119 23.66 -2.43 -20.99
C ASP A 119 22.79 -2.23 -19.76
N VAL A 120 21.79 -3.06 -19.53
CA VAL A 120 20.73 -2.81 -18.53
C VAL A 120 20.29 -4.10 -17.84
N MET A 121 20.01 -3.99 -16.53
CA MET A 121 19.41 -5.06 -15.74
C MET A 121 18.14 -4.55 -15.02
N ILE A 122 17.09 -5.37 -15.00
CA ILE A 122 15.87 -5.11 -14.20
C ILE A 122 15.80 -6.13 -13.08
N VAL A 123 15.71 -5.60 -11.86
CA VAL A 123 15.67 -6.37 -10.62
C VAL A 123 14.34 -6.16 -9.92
N GLU A 124 13.74 -7.27 -9.51
CA GLU A 124 12.59 -7.31 -8.60
C GLU A 124 13.07 -7.40 -7.17
N LEU A 125 12.50 -6.58 -6.29
CA LEU A 125 12.73 -6.60 -4.85
C LEU A 125 11.41 -6.79 -4.11
N SER A 126 11.40 -7.63 -3.08
CA SER A 126 10.21 -7.82 -2.24
C SER A 126 10.62 -8.03 -0.79
N GLY A 127 9.88 -7.44 0.15
CA GLY A 127 10.19 -7.58 1.58
C GLY A 127 9.43 -6.60 2.44
N ASP A 128 9.88 -6.44 3.68
CA ASP A 128 9.50 -5.30 4.49
C ASP A 128 10.24 -4.03 4.02
N GLU A 129 9.79 -2.85 4.48
CA GLU A 129 10.39 -1.55 4.12
C GLU A 129 11.91 -1.54 4.33
N SER A 130 12.37 -2.06 5.48
CA SER A 130 13.80 -2.08 5.83
C SER A 130 14.61 -2.95 4.88
N THR A 131 14.08 -4.09 4.49
CA THR A 131 14.73 -5.02 3.53
C THR A 131 14.83 -4.38 2.15
N VAL A 132 13.72 -3.81 1.66
CA VAL A 132 13.70 -3.14 0.35
C VAL A 132 14.65 -1.95 0.33
N GLU A 133 14.62 -1.08 1.36
CA GLU A 133 15.52 0.08 1.46
C GLU A 133 17.00 -0.32 1.53
N LYS A 134 17.35 -1.30 2.36
CA LYS A 134 18.74 -1.81 2.45
C LYS A 134 19.20 -2.36 1.12
N THR A 135 18.35 -3.10 0.41
CA THR A 135 18.71 -3.66 -0.89
C THR A 135 18.89 -2.56 -1.92
N ILE A 136 17.98 -1.57 -1.98
CA ILE A 136 18.14 -0.41 -2.89
C ILE A 136 19.45 0.33 -2.59
N ALA A 137 19.79 0.54 -1.32
CA ALA A 137 21.02 1.23 -0.92
C ALA A 137 22.30 0.51 -1.42
N LEU A 138 22.28 -0.81 -1.62
CA LEU A 138 23.41 -1.53 -2.21
C LEU A 138 23.66 -1.11 -3.66
N PHE A 139 22.63 -0.61 -4.33
CA PHE A 139 22.68 -0.18 -5.73
C PHE A 139 22.92 1.32 -5.91
N GLU A 140 23.00 2.12 -4.83
CA GLU A 140 23.28 3.57 -4.92
C GLU A 140 24.64 3.88 -5.55
N LYS A 141 25.58 2.94 -5.51
CA LYS A 141 26.90 3.05 -6.15
C LYS A 141 26.85 2.83 -7.68
N TYR A 142 25.76 2.31 -8.20
CA TYR A 142 25.52 2.08 -9.62
C TYR A 142 24.59 3.16 -10.19
N ASP A 143 24.55 3.30 -11.49
CA ASP A 143 23.63 4.23 -12.14
C ASP A 143 22.20 3.63 -12.16
N ILE A 144 21.36 4.14 -11.26
CA ILE A 144 19.94 3.76 -11.19
C ILE A 144 19.18 4.57 -12.24
N ILE A 145 18.79 3.90 -13.33
CA ILE A 145 18.02 4.50 -14.42
C ILE A 145 16.58 4.78 -13.99
N GLU A 146 15.96 3.82 -13.28
CA GLU A 146 14.56 3.93 -12.86
C GLU A 146 14.32 3.10 -11.59
N LEU A 147 13.51 3.65 -10.68
CA LEU A 147 13.05 2.98 -9.48
C LEU A 147 11.53 3.14 -9.37
N MET A 148 10.83 2.02 -9.33
CA MET A 148 9.39 1.97 -9.02
C MET A 148 9.17 1.24 -7.70
N ARG A 149 8.32 1.78 -6.84
CA ARG A 149 7.92 1.17 -5.57
C ARG A 149 6.39 1.08 -5.49
N SER A 150 5.86 -0.04 -5.05
CA SER A 150 4.42 -0.21 -4.84
C SER A 150 3.89 0.65 -3.69
N GLY A 151 4.74 0.95 -2.70
CA GLY A 151 4.31 1.36 -1.38
C GLY A 151 3.91 0.16 -0.51
N LYS A 152 3.50 0.44 0.73
CA LYS A 152 3.26 -0.60 1.73
C LYS A 152 1.91 -1.27 1.55
N MET A 153 1.91 -2.58 1.45
CA MET A 153 0.74 -3.44 1.57
C MET A 153 0.72 -3.97 3.01
N ALA A 154 -0.41 -3.82 3.69
CA ALA A 154 -0.57 -4.25 5.08
C ALA A 154 -1.58 -5.41 5.18
N MET A 155 -1.30 -6.40 6.00
CA MET A 155 -2.24 -7.45 6.36
C MET A 155 -2.14 -7.74 7.86
N VAL A 156 -3.26 -7.67 8.57
CA VAL A 156 -3.32 -7.93 10.01
C VAL A 156 -2.91 -9.37 10.28
N SER A 157 -2.08 -9.59 11.31
CA SER A 157 -1.59 -10.90 11.70
C SER A 157 -2.68 -11.75 12.36
N GLY A 158 -2.64 -13.07 12.13
CA GLY A 158 -3.53 -14.01 12.76
C GLY A 158 -4.99 -13.92 12.30
N ASN A 159 -5.87 -14.55 13.09
CA ASN A 159 -7.32 -14.56 12.85
C ASN A 159 -8.03 -13.72 13.93
N ASP A 160 -7.66 -12.46 14.07
CA ASP A 160 -8.30 -11.56 15.01
C ASP A 160 -9.62 -11.04 14.42
N GLU A 161 -10.74 -11.66 14.85
CA GLU A 161 -12.09 -11.30 14.41
C GLU A 161 -12.43 -9.83 14.64
N LYS A 162 -11.78 -9.15 15.60
CA LYS A 162 -12.00 -7.73 15.90
C LYS A 162 -11.48 -6.80 14.79
N HIS A 163 -10.57 -7.30 13.98
CA HIS A 163 -9.94 -6.53 12.89
C HIS A 163 -10.30 -7.06 11.50
N GLN A 164 -11.17 -8.07 11.44
CA GLN A 164 -11.79 -8.45 10.17
C GLN A 164 -12.90 -7.44 9.87
N PRO A 165 -12.91 -6.88 8.65
CA PRO A 165 -13.96 -5.94 8.27
C PRO A 165 -15.31 -6.66 8.32
N GLU A 166 -16.29 -6.06 8.97
CA GLU A 166 -17.68 -6.45 8.80
C GLU A 166 -18.13 -6.04 7.37
N LEU A 167 -17.62 -6.75 6.39
CA LEU A 167 -18.10 -6.62 5.04
C LEU A 167 -19.49 -7.23 5.01
N VAL A 168 -20.50 -6.38 5.04
CA VAL A 168 -21.88 -6.80 4.83
C VAL A 168 -21.89 -7.54 3.49
N LYS A 169 -22.06 -8.86 3.54
CA LYS A 169 -22.15 -9.72 2.37
C LYS A 169 -23.15 -9.07 1.43
N SER A 170 -22.66 -8.58 0.32
CA SER A 170 -23.35 -8.01 -0.85
C SER A 170 -24.88 -8.00 -0.74
N ASP A 171 -25.43 -7.15 0.12
CA ASP A 171 -26.83 -6.77 0.00
C ASP A 171 -26.90 -5.55 -0.94
N PRO A 172 -27.48 -5.68 -2.12
CA PRO A 172 -27.67 -4.54 -3.03
C PRO A 172 -28.47 -3.39 -2.40
N SER A 173 -29.22 -3.64 -1.33
CA SER A 173 -29.98 -2.66 -0.56
C SER A 173 -29.12 -1.82 0.40
N TRP A 174 -27.90 -2.24 0.67
CA TRP A 174 -26.97 -1.56 1.57
C TRP A 174 -26.77 -0.09 1.24
N ASN A 175 -26.61 0.22 -0.05
CA ASN A 175 -26.42 1.59 -0.53
C ASN A 175 -27.69 2.43 -0.35
N THR A 176 -28.84 1.81 -0.45
CA THR A 176 -30.15 2.47 -0.28
C THR A 176 -30.46 2.81 1.17
N GLN A 177 -30.04 1.95 2.13
CA GLN A 177 -30.24 2.19 3.55
C GLN A 177 -29.36 3.36 4.06
N ARG A 178 -28.05 3.42 3.70
CA ARG A 178 -27.20 4.54 4.08
C ARG A 178 -27.60 5.88 3.47
N LEU A 179 -28.16 5.88 2.27
CA LEU A 179 -28.73 7.09 1.66
C LEU A 179 -29.96 7.59 2.41
N SER A 180 -30.80 6.71 2.97
CA SER A 180 -31.96 7.08 3.76
C SER A 180 -31.65 7.61 5.16
N GLU A 181 -30.47 7.28 5.71
CA GLU A 181 -30.00 7.78 7.01
C GLU A 181 -29.19 9.09 6.88
N ALA A 182 -28.82 9.50 5.67
CA ALA A 182 -28.02 10.70 5.40
C ALA A 182 -28.85 11.94 5.06
N PHE A 183 -30.19 11.81 4.98
CA PHE A 183 -31.16 12.88 4.79
C PHE A 183 -32.19 12.88 5.95
#